data_7af6e52e825340fa8498afc1da267ad5
#
_entry.id   7af6e52e825340fa8498afc1da267ad5
#
_cell.length_a   1.000
_cell.length_b   1.000
_cell.length_c   1.000
_cell.angle_alpha   90.00
_cell.angle_beta   90.00
_cell.angle_gamma   90.00
#
_symmetry.space_group_name_H-M   'P 1'
#
loop_
_entity.id
_entity.type
_entity.pdbx_description
1 polymer ?
#
loop_
_entity_poly.entity_id
_entity_poly.type
_entity_poly.pdbx_seq_one_letter_code
_entity_poly.pdbx_strand_id
1 'polypeptide(L)'
;MKFPNAQATVYNDTVVRQFAIMTVVWGVVGMLVGVIIAAQLAWPELNLGISFLSYGRLRPLHTNAVIFAFGGCGLFATAYYVVQRTCQVRLFSDKLAAFTFWGWQLVILAAALSLPLGYTQGKEYAELEWPIDILITLVWVSFA
;
A
#
# COMPACT_ATOMS: atom_id res chain seq x y z
N MET A 1 47.95 6.33 -11.29
CA MET A 1 47.12 6.07 -10.11
C MET A 1 46.10 5.00 -10.46
N LYS A 2 46.25 3.78 -9.89
CA LYS A 2 45.20 2.73 -10.03
C LYS A 2 44.12 3.05 -8.99
N PHE A 3 42.92 3.42 -9.45
CA PHE A 3 41.77 3.49 -8.57
C PHE A 3 41.51 2.08 -8.01
N PRO A 4 41.34 1.90 -6.70
CA PRO A 4 40.96 0.59 -6.16
C PRO A 4 39.68 0.16 -6.84
N ASN A 5 39.60 -1.14 -7.23
CA ASN A 5 38.41 -1.73 -7.82
C ASN A 5 37.19 -1.37 -6.96
N ALA A 6 36.36 -0.47 -7.43
CA ALA A 6 35.08 -0.21 -6.83
C ALA A 6 34.27 -1.51 -6.98
N GLN A 7 34.20 -2.30 -5.90
CA GLN A 7 33.31 -3.46 -5.87
C GLN A 7 31.91 -2.92 -6.13
N ALA A 8 31.28 -3.39 -7.21
CA ALA A 8 29.94 -2.95 -7.55
C ALA A 8 29.00 -3.22 -6.37
N THR A 9 28.41 -2.17 -5.83
CA THR A 9 27.49 -2.27 -4.69
C THR A 9 26.28 -3.12 -5.11
N VAL A 10 26.07 -4.26 -4.46
CA VAL A 10 24.93 -5.13 -4.74
C VAL A 10 23.73 -4.59 -3.96
N TYR A 11 22.79 -3.97 -4.68
CA TYR A 11 21.57 -3.39 -4.11
C TYR A 11 20.50 -4.46 -3.85
N ASN A 12 19.58 -4.20 -2.95
CA ASN A 12 18.38 -5.02 -2.77
C ASN A 12 17.27 -4.55 -3.72
N ASP A 13 17.33 -5.01 -4.96
CA ASP A 13 16.31 -4.70 -5.97
C ASP A 13 15.06 -5.58 -5.82
N THR A 14 15.11 -6.64 -5.00
CA THR A 14 13.98 -7.55 -4.79
C THR A 14 12.80 -6.82 -4.17
N VAL A 15 13.02 -6.11 -3.05
CA VAL A 15 11.96 -5.36 -2.36
C VAL A 15 11.43 -4.22 -3.25
N VAL A 16 12.30 -3.54 -3.99
CA VAL A 16 11.91 -2.48 -4.92
C VAL A 16 10.96 -3.03 -5.99
N ARG A 17 11.33 -4.16 -6.61
CA ARG A 17 10.50 -4.81 -7.63
C ARG A 17 9.17 -5.31 -7.06
N GLN A 18 9.18 -5.89 -5.86
CA GLN A 18 7.96 -6.34 -5.20
C GLN A 18 6.98 -5.18 -4.98
N PHE A 19 7.42 -4.06 -4.43
CA PHE A 19 6.58 -2.88 -4.25
C PHE A 19 6.14 -2.28 -5.58
N ALA A 20 7.01 -2.22 -6.60
CA ALA A 20 6.65 -1.72 -7.93
C ALA A 20 5.55 -2.57 -8.59
N ILE A 21 5.63 -3.89 -8.50
CA ILE A 21 4.59 -4.80 -9.00
C ILE A 21 3.29 -4.57 -8.24
N MET A 22 3.34 -4.50 -6.90
CA MET A 22 2.13 -4.29 -6.09
C MET A 22 1.53 -2.90 -6.28
N THR A 23 2.32 -1.88 -6.65
CA THR A 23 1.80 -0.58 -7.08
C THR A 23 0.85 -0.75 -8.26
N VAL A 24 1.26 -1.48 -9.30
CA VAL A 24 0.40 -1.70 -10.47
C VAL A 24 -0.83 -2.53 -10.10
N VAL A 25 -0.66 -3.61 -9.34
CA VAL A 25 -1.76 -4.48 -8.90
C VAL A 25 -2.81 -3.68 -8.12
N TRP A 26 -2.40 -2.95 -7.10
CA TRP A 26 -3.32 -2.15 -6.28
C TRP A 26 -3.89 -0.93 -7.05
N GLY A 27 -3.14 -0.39 -8.01
CA GLY A 27 -3.65 0.63 -8.91
C GLY A 27 -4.84 0.13 -9.73
N VAL A 28 -4.71 -1.06 -10.34
CA VAL A 28 -5.81 -1.69 -11.09
C VAL A 28 -7.00 -1.99 -10.17
N VAL A 29 -6.77 -2.62 -9.01
CA VAL A 29 -7.83 -2.96 -8.06
C VAL A 29 -8.53 -1.70 -7.53
N GLY A 30 -7.78 -0.70 -7.11
CA GLY A 30 -8.33 0.56 -6.61
C GLY A 30 -9.18 1.28 -7.66
N MET A 31 -8.70 1.34 -8.91
CA MET A 31 -9.46 1.97 -10.00
C MET A 31 -10.71 1.17 -10.36
N LEU A 32 -10.68 -0.16 -10.32
CA LEU A 32 -11.89 -0.98 -10.54
C LEU A 32 -12.96 -0.71 -9.47
N VAL A 33 -12.57 -0.62 -8.20
CA VAL A 33 -13.52 -0.22 -7.13
C VAL A 33 -14.08 1.18 -7.41
N GLY A 34 -13.25 2.11 -7.88
CA GLY A 34 -13.68 3.45 -8.29
C GLY A 34 -14.73 3.44 -9.40
N VAL A 35 -14.55 2.60 -10.43
CA VAL A 35 -15.55 2.42 -11.50
C VAL A 35 -16.86 1.87 -10.96
N ILE A 36 -16.79 0.88 -10.05
CA ILE A 36 -17.99 0.31 -9.42
C ILE A 36 -18.78 1.37 -8.65
N ILE A 37 -18.10 2.14 -7.77
CA ILE A 37 -18.80 3.17 -6.99
C ILE A 37 -19.31 4.31 -7.86
N ALA A 38 -18.63 4.66 -8.95
CA ALA A 38 -19.14 5.64 -9.91
C ALA A 38 -20.40 5.12 -10.62
N ALA A 39 -20.42 3.85 -11.00
CA ALA A 39 -21.60 3.21 -11.58
C ALA A 39 -22.77 3.15 -10.57
N GLN A 40 -22.51 2.88 -9.30
CA GLN A 40 -23.55 2.88 -8.25
C GLN A 40 -24.18 4.27 -8.02
N LEU A 41 -23.46 5.35 -8.29
CA LEU A 41 -24.02 6.70 -8.25
C LEU A 41 -24.99 6.95 -9.44
N ALA A 42 -24.66 6.40 -10.62
CA ALA A 42 -25.49 6.55 -11.82
C ALA A 42 -26.68 5.58 -11.80
N TRP A 43 -26.49 4.39 -11.27
CA TRP A 43 -27.49 3.31 -11.20
C TRP A 43 -27.53 2.74 -9.77
N PRO A 44 -28.39 3.29 -8.88
CA PRO A 44 -28.47 2.87 -7.48
C PRO A 44 -28.81 1.39 -7.28
N GLU A 45 -29.43 0.73 -8.28
CA GLU A 45 -29.74 -0.70 -8.27
C GLU A 45 -28.48 -1.58 -8.16
N LEU A 46 -27.33 -1.07 -8.59
CA LEU A 46 -26.05 -1.77 -8.49
C LEU A 46 -25.53 -1.91 -7.04
N ASN A 47 -26.18 -1.27 -6.06
CA ASN A 47 -25.94 -1.56 -4.65
C ASN A 47 -26.49 -2.93 -4.22
N LEU A 48 -27.34 -3.57 -5.02
CA LEU A 48 -27.88 -4.93 -4.88
C LEU A 48 -28.58 -5.18 -3.52
N GLY A 49 -28.81 -4.17 -2.70
CA GLY A 49 -29.33 -4.32 -1.34
C GLY A 49 -28.37 -5.03 -0.37
N ILE A 50 -27.11 -5.18 -0.76
CA ILE A 50 -26.08 -5.86 0.04
C ILE A 50 -25.25 -4.80 0.79
N SER A 51 -25.30 -4.80 2.12
CA SER A 51 -24.71 -3.74 2.95
C SER A 51 -23.22 -3.53 2.71
N PHE A 52 -22.42 -4.60 2.60
CA PHE A 52 -20.98 -4.50 2.41
C PHE A 52 -20.55 -4.14 0.98
N LEU A 53 -21.44 -4.20 -0.01
CA LEU A 53 -21.24 -3.76 -1.38
C LEU A 53 -21.83 -2.37 -1.66
N SER A 54 -22.46 -1.74 -0.68
CA SER A 54 -23.06 -0.42 -0.87
C SER A 54 -22.00 0.65 -1.14
N TYR A 55 -22.37 1.67 -1.88
CA TYR A 55 -21.53 2.85 -2.17
C TYR A 55 -20.85 3.39 -0.91
N GLY A 56 -21.58 3.53 0.20
CA GLY A 56 -21.06 4.06 1.46
C GLY A 56 -19.95 3.21 2.08
N ARG A 57 -19.92 1.90 1.79
CA ARG A 57 -18.88 0.98 2.25
C ARG A 57 -17.71 0.89 1.28
N LEU A 58 -17.98 0.95 -0.01
CA LEU A 58 -16.93 0.85 -1.04
C LEU A 58 -16.19 2.18 -1.25
N ARG A 59 -16.80 3.33 -0.93
CA ARG A 59 -16.13 4.64 -1.07
C ARG A 59 -14.85 4.74 -0.22
N PRO A 60 -14.87 4.51 1.11
CA PRO A 60 -13.65 4.52 1.91
C PRO A 60 -12.66 3.44 1.49
N LEU A 61 -13.14 2.27 1.06
CA LEU A 61 -12.28 1.22 0.50
C LEU A 61 -11.53 1.72 -0.74
N HIS A 62 -12.22 2.36 -1.69
CA HIS A 62 -11.58 2.94 -2.88
C HIS A 62 -10.53 3.99 -2.50
N THR A 63 -10.86 4.91 -1.62
CA THR A 63 -9.96 5.98 -1.17
C THR A 63 -8.69 5.40 -0.54
N ASN A 64 -8.85 4.45 0.38
CA ASN A 64 -7.71 3.78 1.01
C ASN A 64 -6.89 2.95 0.01
N ALA A 65 -7.54 2.27 -0.94
CA ALA A 65 -6.85 1.50 -1.98
C ALA A 65 -5.98 2.39 -2.88
N VAL A 66 -6.48 3.56 -3.28
CA VAL A 66 -5.74 4.48 -4.15
C VAL A 66 -4.63 5.20 -3.39
N ILE A 67 -4.89 5.70 -2.19
CA ILE A 67 -3.89 6.49 -1.44
C ILE A 67 -2.84 5.56 -0.82
N PHE A 68 -3.26 4.55 -0.06
CA PHE A 68 -2.35 3.75 0.75
C PHE A 68 -1.86 2.49 0.03
N ALA A 69 -2.73 1.77 -0.69
CA ALA A 69 -2.28 0.57 -1.37
C ALA A 69 -1.50 0.93 -2.65
N PHE A 70 -2.06 1.68 -3.56
CA PHE A 70 -1.38 2.12 -4.79
C PHE A 70 -0.27 3.13 -4.49
N GLY A 71 -0.61 4.30 -3.92
CA GLY A 71 0.33 5.37 -3.64
C GLY A 71 1.39 4.98 -2.63
N GLY A 72 1.02 4.28 -1.55
CA GLY A 72 1.95 3.80 -0.53
C GLY A 72 2.96 2.78 -1.08
N CYS A 73 2.53 1.81 -1.89
CA CYS A 73 3.47 0.90 -2.55
C CYS A 73 4.43 1.64 -3.49
N GLY A 74 3.93 2.62 -4.25
CA GLY A 74 4.77 3.48 -5.11
C GLY A 74 5.79 4.28 -4.32
N LEU A 75 5.39 4.83 -3.17
CA LEU A 75 6.28 5.55 -2.26
C LEU A 75 7.41 4.65 -1.75
N PHE A 76 7.09 3.45 -1.22
CA PHE A 76 8.10 2.52 -0.72
C PHE A 76 9.05 2.05 -1.83
N ALA A 77 8.52 1.72 -3.02
CA ALA A 77 9.35 1.35 -4.17
C ALA A 77 10.35 2.44 -4.51
N THR A 78 9.87 3.68 -4.62
CA THR A 78 10.69 4.84 -4.97
C THR A 78 11.71 5.15 -3.89
N ALA A 79 11.30 5.15 -2.61
CA ALA A 79 12.18 5.46 -1.49
C ALA A 79 13.32 4.43 -1.38
N TYR A 80 13.02 3.13 -1.41
CA TYR A 80 14.04 2.09 -1.36
C TYR A 80 14.99 2.14 -2.57
N TYR A 81 14.47 2.45 -3.76
CA TYR A 81 15.30 2.61 -4.95
C TYR A 81 16.23 3.82 -4.83
N VAL A 82 15.66 5.00 -4.54
CA VAL A 82 16.40 6.27 -4.51
C VAL A 82 17.48 6.25 -3.43
N VAL A 83 17.15 5.83 -2.20
CA VAL A 83 18.12 5.81 -1.08
C VAL A 83 19.32 4.94 -1.42
N GLN A 84 19.12 3.73 -1.92
CA GLN A 84 20.24 2.85 -2.28
C GLN A 84 21.13 3.45 -3.37
N ARG A 85 20.53 4.06 -4.40
CA ARG A 85 21.26 4.60 -5.55
C ARG A 85 21.94 5.93 -5.24
N THR A 86 21.28 6.81 -4.49
CA THR A 86 21.84 8.13 -4.13
C THR A 86 22.96 8.00 -3.10
N CYS A 87 22.77 7.17 -2.08
CA CYS A 87 23.80 6.95 -1.05
C CYS A 87 24.86 5.91 -1.49
N GLN A 88 24.66 5.23 -2.61
CA GLN A 88 25.54 4.16 -3.11
C GLN A 88 25.79 3.04 -2.07
N VAL A 89 24.77 2.71 -1.28
CA VAL A 89 24.79 1.69 -0.23
C VAL A 89 23.63 0.73 -0.36
N ARG A 90 23.83 -0.52 0.08
CA ARG A 90 22.74 -1.47 0.25
C ARG A 90 21.89 -1.11 1.47
N LEU A 91 20.62 -1.49 1.47
CA LEU A 91 19.74 -1.37 2.64
C LEU A 91 20.37 -2.04 3.87
N PHE A 92 20.15 -1.44 5.04
CA PHE A 92 20.68 -1.91 6.32
C PHE A 92 20.32 -3.37 6.62
N SER A 93 19.08 -3.77 6.34
CA SER A 93 18.60 -5.12 6.61
C SER A 93 17.56 -5.57 5.57
N ASP A 94 17.88 -6.67 4.87
CA ASP A 94 16.93 -7.31 3.96
C ASP A 94 15.71 -7.89 4.69
N LYS A 95 15.88 -8.29 5.96
CA LYS A 95 14.77 -8.79 6.78
C LYS A 95 13.79 -7.69 7.14
N LEU A 96 14.27 -6.50 7.51
CA LEU A 96 13.40 -5.35 7.76
C LEU A 96 12.69 -4.90 6.49
N ALA A 97 13.38 -4.86 5.36
CA ALA A 97 12.78 -4.53 4.07
C ALA A 97 11.66 -5.54 3.68
N ALA A 98 11.90 -6.83 3.90
CA ALA A 98 10.90 -7.87 3.69
C ALA A 98 9.72 -7.73 4.67
N PHE A 99 9.97 -7.43 5.94
CA PHE A 99 8.93 -7.17 6.93
C PHE A 99 8.09 -5.94 6.52
N THR A 100 8.72 -4.86 6.08
CA THR A 100 8.01 -3.67 5.57
C THR A 100 7.10 -4.03 4.41
N PHE A 101 7.58 -4.84 3.45
CA PHE A 101 6.78 -5.26 2.30
C PHE A 101 5.56 -6.09 2.74
N TRP A 102 5.78 -7.19 3.45
CA TRP A 102 4.69 -8.09 3.84
C TRP A 102 3.75 -7.47 4.87
N GLY A 103 4.28 -6.70 5.83
CA GLY A 103 3.49 -5.94 6.79
C GLY A 103 2.58 -4.93 6.09
N TRP A 104 3.09 -4.23 5.08
CA TRP A 104 2.27 -3.30 4.32
C TRP A 104 1.16 -4.01 3.52
N GLN A 105 1.46 -5.17 2.90
CA GLN A 105 0.41 -5.97 2.24
C GLN A 105 -0.64 -6.45 3.24
N LEU A 106 -0.24 -6.84 4.44
CA LEU A 106 -1.17 -7.24 5.50
C LEU A 106 -2.07 -6.07 5.93
N VAL A 107 -1.52 -4.86 6.09
CA VAL A 107 -2.31 -3.64 6.35
C VAL A 107 -3.37 -3.43 5.28
N ILE A 108 -2.99 -3.51 3.99
CA ILE A 108 -3.92 -3.33 2.88
C ILE A 108 -5.03 -4.37 2.91
N LEU A 109 -4.71 -5.64 3.14
CA LEU A 109 -5.70 -6.71 3.21
C LEU A 109 -6.62 -6.54 4.43
N ALA A 110 -6.10 -6.16 5.58
CA ALA A 110 -6.90 -5.88 6.77
C ALA A 110 -7.87 -4.71 6.52
N ALA A 111 -7.43 -3.64 5.87
CA ALA A 111 -8.28 -2.53 5.45
C ALA A 111 -9.36 -2.98 4.45
N ALA A 112 -8.97 -3.80 3.45
CA ALA A 112 -9.89 -4.30 2.44
C ALA A 112 -11.00 -5.20 3.02
N LEU A 113 -10.77 -5.83 4.16
CA LEU A 113 -11.77 -6.61 4.87
C LEU A 113 -12.59 -5.76 5.85
N SER A 114 -11.94 -4.91 6.66
CA SER A 114 -12.61 -4.15 7.73
C SER A 114 -13.58 -3.10 7.19
N LEU A 115 -13.19 -2.33 6.17
CA LEU A 115 -13.98 -1.22 5.66
C LEU A 115 -15.35 -1.66 5.06
N PRO A 116 -15.43 -2.67 4.17
CA PRO A 116 -16.72 -3.14 3.69
C PRO A 116 -17.59 -3.74 4.78
N LEU A 117 -17.00 -4.44 5.75
CA LEU A 117 -17.71 -5.02 6.88
C LEU A 117 -18.22 -3.96 7.87
N GLY A 118 -17.72 -2.72 7.77
CA GLY A 118 -18.18 -1.60 8.56
C GLY A 118 -17.38 -1.34 9.83
N TYR A 119 -16.27 -2.01 10.00
CA TYR A 119 -15.30 -1.68 11.03
C TYR A 119 -14.49 -0.47 10.55
N THR A 120 -14.95 0.72 10.89
CA THR A 120 -14.37 1.97 10.39
C THR A 120 -14.65 3.11 11.37
N GLN A 121 -13.68 4.02 11.48
CA GLN A 121 -13.85 5.27 12.19
C GLN A 121 -14.51 6.33 11.29
N GLY A 122 -15.19 7.31 11.87
CA GLY A 122 -15.87 8.39 11.15
C GLY A 122 -14.95 9.52 10.67
N LYS A 123 -13.64 9.31 10.59
CA LYS A 123 -12.65 10.33 10.17
C LYS A 123 -12.18 10.04 8.75
N GLU A 124 -12.43 10.95 7.83
CA GLU A 124 -11.99 10.82 6.44
C GLU A 124 -10.46 10.73 6.37
N TYR A 125 -9.96 9.78 5.57
CA TYR A 125 -8.54 9.37 5.45
C TYR A 125 -7.90 8.77 6.71
N ALA A 126 -8.66 8.57 7.77
CA ALA A 126 -8.25 7.87 8.98
C ALA A 126 -9.36 6.93 9.44
N GLU A 127 -9.94 6.21 8.48
CA GLU A 127 -11.07 5.31 8.70
C GLU A 127 -10.68 3.99 9.36
N LEU A 128 -9.38 3.65 9.42
CA LEU A 128 -8.92 2.37 9.94
C LEU A 128 -9.03 2.32 11.47
N GLU A 129 -9.30 1.13 11.97
CA GLU A 129 -9.39 0.87 13.40
C GLU A 129 -8.01 0.75 14.05
N TRP A 130 -7.90 1.10 15.31
CA TRP A 130 -6.65 1.17 16.07
C TRP A 130 -5.73 -0.07 15.97
N PRO A 131 -6.20 -1.34 15.84
CA PRO A 131 -5.29 -2.46 15.67
C PRO A 131 -4.51 -2.40 14.35
N ILE A 132 -5.16 -1.89 13.29
CA ILE A 132 -4.51 -1.69 11.99
C ILE A 132 -3.55 -0.51 12.07
N ASP A 133 -3.88 0.56 12.80
CA ASP A 133 -3.00 1.71 13.00
C ASP A 133 -1.71 1.34 13.73
N ILE A 134 -1.79 0.42 14.70
CA ILE A 134 -0.58 -0.12 15.36
C ILE A 134 0.29 -0.86 14.33
N LEU A 135 -0.30 -1.70 13.48
CA LEU A 135 0.45 -2.41 12.45
C LEU A 135 1.09 -1.44 11.44
N ILE A 136 0.35 -0.41 11.02
CA ILE A 136 0.88 0.68 10.18
C ILE A 136 2.10 1.32 10.85
N THR A 137 1.99 1.65 12.13
CA THR A 137 3.09 2.27 12.89
C THR A 137 4.32 1.37 12.91
N LEU A 138 4.15 0.06 13.17
CA LEU A 138 5.26 -0.90 13.17
C LEU A 138 5.94 -1.00 11.80
N VAL A 139 5.15 -0.99 10.72
CA VAL A 139 5.68 -1.00 9.34
C VAL A 139 6.46 0.28 9.05
N TRP A 140 5.95 1.44 9.42
CA TRP A 140 6.65 2.71 9.22
C TRP A 140 7.94 2.82 10.02
N VAL A 141 7.94 2.37 11.27
CA VAL A 141 9.16 2.35 12.11
C VAL A 141 10.20 1.38 11.54
N SER A 142 9.77 0.25 10.97
CA SER A 142 10.70 -0.69 10.34
C SER A 142 11.26 -0.21 9.01
N PHE A 143 10.53 0.68 8.33
CA PHE A 143 10.95 1.32 7.08
C PHE A 143 11.97 2.44 7.34
N ALA A 144 11.76 3.26 8.39
CA ALA A 144 12.60 4.40 8.73
C ALA A 144 13.98 3.97 9.23
#